data_c96b4b843e39e0d601f2d0a80d703491
#
_entry.id   c96b4b843e39e0d601f2d0a80d703491
#
_cell.length_a   1.000
_cell.length_b   1.000
_cell.length_c   1.000
_cell.angle_alpha   90.00
_cell.angle_beta   90.00
_cell.angle_gamma   90.00
#
_symmetry.space_group_name_H-M   'P 1'
#
loop_
_entity.id
_entity.type
_entity.pdbx_description
1 polymer ?
#
loop_
_entity_poly.entity_id
_entity_poly.type
_entity_poly.pdbx_seq_one_letter_code
_entity_poly.pdbx_strand_id
1 'polypeptide(L)'
;MLLSIQQKYILEVLRKLGYIRREQLQALVQGKFSEINISAQRMEAMLRQLRCAVGDVRLDASAIWLGSTQQDSRRLEAVDVMLELAESRPQDFSVRCQSPELLRFTLEGSSLRLFTVATLSDPLHNGAQASDSLGRIVW
;
A
#
# COMPACT_ATOMS: atom_id res chain seq x y z
N MET A 1 23.29 11.14 -2.02
CA MET A 1 23.06 9.70 -2.17
C MET A 1 21.98 9.46 -3.22
N LEU A 2 22.30 8.62 -4.19
CA LEU A 2 21.34 8.26 -5.23
C LEU A 2 20.48 7.08 -4.77
N LEU A 3 19.18 7.24 -4.87
CA LEU A 3 18.23 6.17 -4.55
C LEU A 3 18.11 5.21 -5.74
N SER A 4 18.02 3.91 -5.45
CA SER A 4 17.73 2.90 -6.47
C SER A 4 16.28 3.05 -6.97
N ILE A 5 15.98 2.36 -8.08
CA ILE A 5 14.60 2.34 -8.62
C ILE A 5 13.63 1.78 -7.57
N GLN A 6 14.04 0.73 -6.85
CA GLN A 6 13.23 0.13 -5.79
C GLN A 6 13.01 1.11 -4.65
N GLN A 7 14.04 1.84 -4.23
CA GLN A 7 13.91 2.83 -3.15
C GLN A 7 13.01 4.01 -3.56
N LYS A 8 13.10 4.45 -4.81
CA LYS A 8 12.21 5.48 -5.34
C LYS A 8 10.75 5.02 -5.31
N TYR A 9 10.52 3.76 -5.67
CA TYR A 9 9.18 3.18 -5.60
C TYR A 9 8.66 3.11 -4.17
N ILE A 10 9.51 2.68 -3.22
CA ILE A 10 9.16 2.66 -1.79
C ILE A 10 8.74 4.05 -1.31
N LEU A 11 9.50 5.07 -1.68
CA LEU A 11 9.18 6.44 -1.30
C LEU A 11 7.86 6.91 -1.91
N GLU A 12 7.59 6.52 -3.16
CA GLU A 12 6.31 6.80 -3.81
C GLU A 12 5.14 6.14 -3.07
N VAL A 13 5.28 4.88 -2.68
CA VAL A 13 4.28 4.15 -1.89
C VAL A 13 4.01 4.89 -0.57
N LEU A 14 5.06 5.31 0.12
CA LEU A 14 4.94 6.05 1.37
C LEU A 14 4.23 7.39 1.19
N ARG A 15 4.48 8.09 0.10
CA ARG A 15 3.79 9.35 -0.21
C ARG A 15 2.31 9.14 -0.48
N LYS A 16 1.96 8.01 -1.09
CA LYS A 16 0.57 7.68 -1.41
C LYS A 16 -0.21 7.16 -0.21
N LEU A 17 0.40 6.31 0.61
CA LEU A 17 -0.28 5.61 1.71
C LEU A 17 0.00 6.22 3.09
N GLY A 18 1.15 6.85 3.27
CA GLY A 18 1.55 7.48 4.51
C GLY A 18 2.11 6.52 5.56
N TYR A 19 1.48 5.37 5.75
CA TYR A 19 1.85 4.35 6.72
C TYR A 19 1.58 2.97 6.12
N ILE A 20 2.53 2.05 6.25
CA ILE A 20 2.38 0.70 5.71
C ILE A 20 3.17 -0.29 6.57
N ARG A 21 2.68 -1.52 6.70
CA ARG A 21 3.42 -2.59 7.34
C ARG A 21 4.56 -3.05 6.44
N ARG A 22 5.64 -3.51 7.05
CA ARG A 22 6.81 -4.00 6.27
C ARG A 22 6.46 -5.14 5.34
N GLU A 23 5.64 -6.09 5.78
CA GLU A 23 5.20 -7.22 4.95
C GLU A 23 4.36 -6.77 3.76
N GLN A 24 3.50 -5.77 3.95
CA GLN A 24 2.71 -5.19 2.86
C GLN A 24 3.60 -4.49 1.85
N LEU A 25 4.57 -3.72 2.34
CA LEU A 25 5.53 -3.03 1.48
C LEU A 25 6.37 -4.02 0.69
N GLN A 26 6.85 -5.09 1.34
CA GLN A 26 7.62 -6.12 0.65
C GLN A 26 6.79 -6.78 -0.47
N ALA A 27 5.51 -7.05 -0.22
CA ALA A 27 4.61 -7.60 -1.23
C ALA A 27 4.46 -6.66 -2.42
N LEU A 28 4.29 -5.36 -2.18
CA LEU A 28 4.18 -4.35 -3.25
C LEU A 28 5.47 -4.25 -4.06
N VAL A 29 6.62 -4.19 -3.39
CA VAL A 29 7.92 -4.09 -4.06
C VAL A 29 8.21 -5.35 -4.87
N GLN A 30 7.96 -6.53 -4.29
CA GLN A 30 8.15 -7.79 -4.99
C GLN A 30 7.22 -7.91 -6.20
N GLY A 31 5.97 -7.46 -6.07
CA GLY A 31 5.01 -7.44 -7.17
C GLY A 31 5.40 -6.49 -8.29
N LYS A 32 5.94 -5.32 -7.93
CA LYS A 32 6.42 -4.33 -8.91
C LYS A 32 7.66 -4.80 -9.65
N PHE A 33 8.58 -5.45 -8.96
CA PHE A 33 9.87 -5.91 -9.49
C PHE A 33 9.94 -7.43 -9.47
N SER A 34 8.99 -8.08 -10.18
CA SER A 34 8.81 -9.53 -10.14
C SER A 34 9.96 -10.32 -10.75
N GLU A 35 10.79 -9.70 -11.58
CA GLU A 35 11.95 -10.34 -12.21
C GLU A 35 13.13 -10.52 -11.27
N ILE A 36 13.12 -9.90 -10.10
CA ILE A 36 14.17 -10.06 -9.09
C ILE A 36 13.59 -10.55 -7.77
N ASN A 37 14.40 -11.32 -7.04
CA ASN A 37 13.98 -11.80 -5.72
C ASN A 37 14.40 -10.78 -4.65
N ILE A 38 13.41 -10.20 -3.99
CA ILE A 38 13.63 -9.20 -2.94
C ILE A 38 13.47 -9.87 -1.58
N SER A 39 14.59 -10.25 -0.97
CA SER A 39 14.61 -10.87 0.34
C SER A 39 14.29 -9.86 1.44
N ALA A 40 13.95 -10.37 2.63
CA ALA A 40 13.75 -9.54 3.81
C ALA A 40 15.02 -8.75 4.17
N GLN A 41 16.19 -9.36 4.02
CA GLN A 41 17.47 -8.69 4.26
C GLN A 41 17.70 -7.53 3.29
N ARG A 42 17.37 -7.74 2.02
CA ARG A 42 17.48 -6.70 1.00
C ARG A 42 16.54 -5.53 1.28
N MET A 43 15.30 -5.85 1.67
CA MET A 43 14.35 -4.82 2.09
C MET A 43 14.87 -4.03 3.28
N GLU A 44 15.40 -4.70 4.29
CA GLU A 44 15.94 -4.03 5.48
C GLU A 44 17.06 -3.07 5.11
N ALA A 45 18.00 -3.50 4.25
CA ALA A 45 19.09 -2.65 3.80
C ALA A 45 18.58 -1.42 3.05
N MET A 46 17.62 -1.60 2.14
CA MET A 46 17.04 -0.50 1.38
C MET A 46 16.31 0.49 2.29
N LEU A 47 15.58 0.00 3.29
CA LEU A 47 14.83 0.85 4.22
C LEU A 47 15.78 1.67 5.12
N ARG A 48 16.86 1.08 5.60
CA ARG A 48 17.87 1.79 6.39
C ARG A 48 18.53 2.91 5.59
N GLN A 49 18.90 2.63 4.35
CA GLN A 49 19.49 3.63 3.45
C GLN A 49 18.49 4.75 3.17
N LEU A 50 17.24 4.39 2.90
CA LEU A 50 16.19 5.36 2.62
C LEU A 50 15.96 6.28 3.82
N ARG A 51 15.93 5.75 5.04
CA ARG A 51 15.79 6.55 6.25
C ARG A 51 16.93 7.53 6.41
N CYS A 52 18.15 7.13 6.08
CA CYS A 52 19.32 8.04 6.13
C CYS A 52 19.25 9.13 5.07
N ALA A 53 18.74 8.79 3.87
CA ALA A 53 18.68 9.72 2.76
C ALA A 53 17.50 10.70 2.85
N VAL A 54 16.37 10.25 3.44
CA VAL A 54 15.14 11.04 3.54
C VAL A 54 14.73 11.14 5.01
N GLY A 55 14.92 12.30 5.61
CA GLY A 55 14.75 12.51 7.05
C GLY A 55 13.34 12.29 7.57
N ASP A 56 12.31 12.40 6.72
CA ASP A 56 10.91 12.17 7.11
C ASP A 56 10.53 10.70 7.18
N VAL A 57 11.38 9.80 6.68
CA VAL A 57 11.11 8.37 6.74
C VAL A 57 11.35 7.85 8.15
N ARG A 58 10.34 7.22 8.72
CA ARG A 58 10.36 6.60 10.04
C ARG A 58 10.07 5.12 9.90
N LEU A 59 10.72 4.31 10.72
CA LEU A 59 10.48 2.87 10.69
C LEU A 59 10.70 2.24 12.06
N ASP A 60 10.00 1.14 12.30
CA ASP A 60 10.20 0.26 13.44
C ASP A 60 10.25 -1.20 12.96
N ALA A 61 10.16 -2.16 13.88
CA ALA A 61 10.23 -3.58 13.53
C ALA A 61 9.07 -4.05 12.67
N SER A 62 7.92 -3.37 12.69
CA SER A 62 6.69 -3.82 12.03
C SER A 62 6.23 -2.96 10.86
N ALA A 63 6.63 -1.70 10.81
CA ALA A 63 6.06 -0.75 9.85
C ALA A 63 7.07 0.32 9.42
N ILE A 64 6.68 1.06 8.38
CA ILE A 64 7.39 2.25 7.89
C ILE A 64 6.36 3.32 7.54
N TRP A 65 6.69 4.59 7.82
CA TRP A 65 5.77 5.71 7.59
C TRP A 65 6.53 7.01 7.35
N LEU A 66 5.80 8.03 6.91
CA LEU A 66 6.35 9.36 6.69
C LEU A 66 5.93 10.33 7.80
N GLY A 67 6.90 11.04 8.36
CA GLY A 67 6.68 12.15 9.27
C GLY A 67 5.86 11.77 10.50
N SER A 68 4.76 12.48 10.71
CA SER A 68 3.86 12.27 11.84
C SER A 68 2.61 11.43 11.46
N THR A 69 2.61 10.78 10.30
CA THR A 69 1.49 9.93 9.89
C THR A 69 1.24 8.85 10.94
N GLN A 70 -0.01 8.77 11.39
CA GLN A 70 -0.40 7.82 12.42
C GLN A 70 -0.94 6.53 11.80
N GLN A 71 -0.81 5.44 12.55
CA GLN A 71 -1.36 4.16 12.16
C GLN A 71 -2.88 4.24 12.13
N ASP A 72 -3.47 3.79 11.03
CA ASP A 72 -4.91 3.60 10.89
C ASP A 72 -5.14 2.15 10.49
N SER A 73 -5.64 1.34 11.43
CA SER A 73 -5.82 -0.09 11.21
C SER A 73 -6.79 -0.40 10.08
N ARG A 74 -7.80 0.45 9.86
CA ARG A 74 -8.75 0.26 8.75
C ARG A 74 -8.07 0.46 7.40
N ARG A 75 -7.18 1.46 7.30
CA ARG A 75 -6.41 1.68 6.07
C ARG A 75 -5.44 0.54 5.82
N LEU A 76 -4.82 0.00 6.87
CA LEU A 76 -3.93 -1.16 6.73
C LEU A 76 -4.69 -2.40 6.27
N GLU A 77 -5.91 -2.63 6.77
CA GLU A 77 -6.78 -3.69 6.29
C GLU A 77 -7.18 -3.45 4.82
N ALA A 78 -7.42 -2.20 4.45
CA ALA A 78 -7.73 -1.86 3.06
C ALA A 78 -6.55 -2.16 2.13
N VAL A 79 -5.33 -1.94 2.58
CA VAL A 79 -4.13 -2.31 1.83
C VAL A 79 -4.06 -3.83 1.66
N ASP A 80 -4.39 -4.61 2.69
CA ASP A 80 -4.44 -6.07 2.58
C ASP A 80 -5.46 -6.51 1.54
N VAL A 81 -6.64 -5.91 1.51
CA VAL A 81 -7.67 -6.19 0.49
C VAL A 81 -7.14 -5.87 -0.91
N MET A 82 -6.51 -4.72 -1.08
CA MET A 82 -5.90 -4.35 -2.35
C MET A 82 -4.85 -5.35 -2.80
N LEU A 83 -3.95 -5.76 -1.92
CA LEU A 83 -2.90 -6.71 -2.24
C LEU A 83 -3.47 -8.07 -2.66
N GLU A 84 -4.53 -8.51 -2.00
CA GLU A 84 -5.18 -9.77 -2.34
C GLU A 84 -5.86 -9.70 -3.71
N LEU A 85 -6.65 -8.65 -3.97
CA LEU A 85 -7.36 -8.50 -5.24
C LEU A 85 -6.42 -8.24 -6.41
N ALA A 86 -5.35 -7.49 -6.18
CA ALA A 86 -4.40 -7.10 -7.20
C ALA A 86 -3.23 -8.07 -7.35
N GLU A 87 -3.20 -9.15 -6.58
CA GLU A 87 -2.08 -10.10 -6.54
C GLU A 87 -0.75 -9.37 -6.32
N SER A 88 -0.75 -8.38 -5.43
CA SER A 88 0.38 -7.50 -5.10
C SER A 88 0.87 -6.61 -6.25
N ARG A 89 0.06 -6.43 -7.31
CA ARG A 89 0.43 -5.64 -8.50
C ARG A 89 -0.62 -4.57 -8.86
N PRO A 90 -1.01 -3.69 -7.91
CA PRO A 90 -1.91 -2.60 -8.29
C PRO A 90 -1.19 -1.63 -9.23
N GLN A 91 -1.92 -1.11 -10.22
CA GLN A 91 -1.34 -0.15 -11.18
C GLN A 91 -1.21 1.23 -10.58
N ASP A 92 -2.25 1.67 -9.89
CA ASP A 92 -2.25 2.95 -9.22
C ASP A 92 -3.08 2.82 -7.95
N PHE A 93 -2.69 3.54 -6.91
CA PHE A 93 -3.41 3.50 -5.64
C PHE A 93 -3.19 4.78 -4.86
N SER A 94 -4.17 5.14 -4.04
CA SER A 94 -4.09 6.29 -3.16
C SER A 94 -5.06 6.13 -1.99
N VAL A 95 -4.72 6.72 -0.84
CA VAL A 95 -5.64 6.78 0.29
C VAL A 95 -6.71 7.83 0.01
N ARG A 96 -7.88 7.63 0.61
CA ARG A 96 -8.99 8.57 0.52
C ARG A 96 -9.24 9.16 1.89
N CYS A 97 -9.50 10.45 1.91
CA CYS A 97 -9.75 11.18 3.16
C CYS A 97 -11.22 11.28 3.52
N GLN A 98 -12.11 10.95 2.58
CA GLN A 98 -13.54 11.04 2.79
C GLN A 98 -14.12 9.68 3.18
N SER A 99 -14.65 9.59 4.41
CA SER A 99 -15.39 8.41 4.85
C SER A 99 -16.62 8.18 3.96
N PRO A 100 -16.97 6.93 3.62
CA PRO A 100 -16.39 5.68 4.11
C PRO A 100 -15.20 5.15 3.28
N GLU A 101 -14.77 5.87 2.24
CA GLU A 101 -13.70 5.43 1.37
C GLU A 101 -12.35 5.50 2.09
N LEU A 102 -11.58 4.43 2.01
CA LEU A 102 -10.26 4.34 2.61
C LEU A 102 -9.15 4.36 1.57
N LEU A 103 -9.36 3.70 0.43
CA LEU A 103 -8.33 3.45 -0.55
C LEU A 103 -8.97 3.26 -1.92
N ARG A 104 -8.32 3.80 -2.96
CA ARG A 104 -8.64 3.49 -4.36
C ARG A 104 -7.41 2.89 -5.02
N PHE A 105 -7.64 1.94 -5.91
CA PHE A 105 -6.59 1.37 -6.74
C PHE A 105 -7.14 0.93 -8.08
N THR A 106 -6.25 0.77 -9.05
CA THR A 106 -6.62 0.29 -10.39
C THR A 106 -5.91 -1.02 -10.70
N LEU A 107 -6.59 -1.85 -11.47
CA LEU A 107 -6.04 -3.08 -12.02
C LEU A 107 -6.04 -2.98 -13.53
N GLU A 108 -4.94 -3.40 -14.14
CA GLU A 108 -4.83 -3.52 -15.58
C GLU A 108 -5.08 -4.98 -15.98
N GLY A 109 -5.90 -5.17 -17.02
CA GLY A 109 -6.22 -6.46 -17.57
C GLY A 109 -6.68 -6.27 -19.01
N SER A 110 -7.72 -6.98 -19.43
CA SER A 110 -8.34 -6.73 -20.75
C SER A 110 -8.98 -5.34 -20.83
N SER A 111 -9.31 -4.76 -19.65
CA SER A 111 -9.77 -3.37 -19.51
C SER A 111 -9.28 -2.84 -18.17
N LEU A 112 -9.06 -1.53 -18.09
CA LEU A 112 -8.70 -0.88 -16.83
C LEU A 112 -9.91 -0.87 -15.90
N ARG A 113 -9.72 -1.31 -14.66
CA ARG A 113 -10.76 -1.32 -13.63
C ARG A 113 -10.34 -0.50 -12.44
N LEU A 114 -11.26 0.31 -11.94
CA LEU A 114 -11.08 1.09 -10.73
C LEU A 114 -11.82 0.42 -9.57
N PHE A 115 -11.11 0.22 -8.45
CA PHE A 115 -11.66 -0.35 -7.23
C PHE A 115 -11.57 0.65 -6.10
N THR A 116 -12.58 0.67 -5.24
CA THR A 116 -12.57 1.46 -4.02
C THR A 116 -12.75 0.52 -2.83
N VAL A 117 -11.86 0.63 -1.85
CA VAL A 117 -11.99 -0.09 -0.59
C VAL A 117 -12.59 0.85 0.43
N ALA A 118 -13.68 0.43 1.06
CA ALA A 118 -14.42 1.24 2.00
C ALA A 118 -14.79 0.44 3.24
N THR A 119 -14.92 1.13 4.37
CA THR A 119 -15.47 0.53 5.58
C THR A 119 -16.98 0.56 5.50
N LEU A 120 -17.61 -0.56 5.82
CA LEU A 120 -19.07 -0.60 5.94
C LEU A 120 -19.48 0.15 7.20
N SER A 121 -20.53 0.96 7.08
CA SER A 121 -21.08 1.70 8.22
C SER A 121 -21.92 0.86 9.17
N ASP A 122 -22.25 -0.38 8.76
CA ASP A 122 -23.00 -1.32 9.61
C ASP A 122 -22.05 -1.94 10.65
N PRO A 123 -22.35 -1.78 11.96
CA PRO A 123 -21.48 -2.34 13.01
C PRO A 123 -21.41 -3.86 13.03
N LEU A 124 -22.30 -4.56 12.31
CA LEU A 124 -22.24 -6.02 12.18
C LEU A 124 -21.23 -6.47 11.12
N HIS A 125 -20.71 -5.56 10.33
CA HIS A 125 -19.74 -5.82 9.28
C HIS A 125 -18.44 -5.10 9.58
N ASN A 126 -17.59 -5.71 10.38
CA ASN A 126 -16.28 -5.15 10.77
C ASN A 126 -15.20 -5.52 9.77
N GLY A 127 -15.36 -5.10 8.53
CA GLY A 127 -14.38 -5.40 7.52
C GLY A 127 -14.30 -4.33 6.45
N ALA A 128 -13.21 -4.34 5.70
CA ALA A 128 -13.10 -3.53 4.50
C ALA A 128 -13.63 -4.32 3.31
N GLN A 129 -14.34 -3.66 2.42
CA GLN A 129 -14.82 -4.22 1.16
C GLN A 129 -14.34 -3.37 0.00
N ALA A 130 -14.09 -3.99 -1.14
CA ALA A 130 -13.77 -3.29 -2.37
C ALA A 130 -15.00 -3.26 -3.27
N SER A 131 -15.21 -2.15 -3.96
CA SER A 131 -16.23 -2.03 -4.99
C SER A 131 -15.58 -1.58 -6.29
N ASP A 132 -16.13 -2.05 -7.41
CA ASP A 132 -15.67 -1.60 -8.73
C ASP A 132 -16.33 -0.28 -9.13
N SER A 133 -15.95 0.27 -10.29
CA SER A 133 -16.47 1.53 -10.78
C SER A 133 -17.97 1.51 -11.10
N LEU A 134 -18.59 0.32 -11.15
CA LEU A 134 -20.03 0.15 -11.35
C LEU A 134 -20.79 0.05 -10.03
N GLY A 135 -20.11 0.20 -8.90
CA GLY A 135 -20.72 0.15 -7.57
C GLY A 135 -20.93 -1.25 -7.03
N ARG A 136 -20.44 -2.28 -7.72
CA ARG A 136 -20.53 -3.66 -7.20
C ARG A 136 -19.51 -3.85 -6.10
N ILE A 137 -19.95 -4.47 -5.01
CA ILE A 137 -19.06 -4.79 -3.90
C ILE A 137 -18.28 -6.05 -4.26
N VAL A 138 -16.95 -5.92 -4.20
CA VAL A 138 -16.02 -7.02 -4.42
C VAL A 138 -15.34 -7.31 -3.09
N TRP A 139 -15.44 -8.55 -2.65
CA TRP A 139 -14.90 -8.94 -1.34
C TRP A 139 -13.68 -9.83 -1.52
#